data_2a51693df648f645fd3e692bfa87b31f
#
_entry.id   2a51693df648f645fd3e692bfa87b31f
#
_cell.length_a   1.000
_cell.length_b   1.000
_cell.length_c   1.000
_cell.angle_alpha   90.00
_cell.angle_beta   90.00
_cell.angle_gamma   90.00
#
_symmetry.space_group_name_H-M   'P 1'
#
loop_
_entity.id
_entity.type
_entity.pdbx_description
1 polymer ?
#
loop_
_entity_poly.entity_id
_entity_poly.type
_entity_poly.pdbx_seq_one_letter_code
_entity_poly.pdbx_strand_id
1 'polypeptide(L)'
;MKKTSCFVCLMVFLAFMSACKGRSGKAVEEKSEEIEFHEIDLSKDFTGSTCDNLLLSDIVEDVEYVQLETTENGLVECYPRTKYAITPNDIFTLNRFSKKELFRFDRTTGKFISPIGQIGQGPEDMMNPSGIYAEKNNVYVVSSDHIYIYDKDGEHLSTIPILSSGSTVSAINDERLIYHPRQRPHISEGIFDRWTSVNVIDFEGNVLSAKVDTLEGITGGIYSLDFNPQKWYYSGQLNFYNEPDETVYAVTEEGIIPRYHFNLGGNEWPVRAGSMKKEDVECISFKAFKETGDYLYIYWNQNQKAYFARFEKNSKKLEVQEQEPFSGSLWQLFAFGPKNDIDGCGSYFGPIDISEDKSGSILFEINPDNIARVRKALEKAENVKFPEKRQQLLKMLDERKEDDNPILVIYKLKK
;
A
#
# COMPACT_ATOMS: atom_id res chain seq x y z
N MET A 1 55.42 -32.03 -18.96
CA MET A 1 55.68 -31.74 -20.39
C MET A 1 54.39 -31.25 -21.02
N LYS A 2 54.41 -30.01 -21.49
CA LYS A 2 53.75 -29.42 -22.69
C LYS A 2 52.21 -29.53 -22.77
N LYS A 3 51.47 -28.39 -22.58
CA LYS A 3 51.10 -27.39 -23.62
C LYS A 3 49.99 -27.93 -24.53
N THR A 4 48.87 -27.31 -24.84
CA THR A 4 48.51 -25.97 -25.33
C THR A 4 46.97 -26.00 -25.52
N SER A 5 46.20 -25.03 -25.06
CA SER A 5 45.66 -23.82 -25.74
C SER A 5 45.02 -24.08 -27.15
N CYS A 6 43.72 -23.70 -27.29
CA CYS A 6 43.06 -23.11 -28.49
C CYS A 6 41.59 -22.86 -28.10
N PHE A 7 41.08 -21.73 -27.91
CA PHE A 7 40.85 -20.49 -28.64
C PHE A 7 39.97 -20.66 -29.91
N VAL A 8 38.79 -20.02 -29.84
CA VAL A 8 38.03 -19.45 -30.98
C VAL A 8 37.21 -20.41 -31.85
N CYS A 9 35.90 -20.33 -31.75
CA CYS A 9 35.04 -20.28 -32.92
C CYS A 9 33.92 -19.25 -32.72
N LEU A 10 34.24 -18.06 -33.19
CA LEU A 10 33.33 -16.99 -33.60
C LEU A 10 32.98 -17.32 -35.06
N MET A 11 31.76 -17.23 -35.47
CA MET A 11 31.31 -16.74 -36.78
C MET A 11 29.88 -17.22 -37.07
N VAL A 12 28.97 -16.27 -37.09
CA VAL A 12 28.28 -15.73 -38.29
C VAL A 12 27.23 -16.66 -38.88
N PHE A 13 25.97 -16.34 -38.62
CA PHE A 13 24.92 -16.57 -39.62
C PHE A 13 24.26 -15.22 -39.96
N LEU A 14 24.58 -14.81 -41.18
CA LEU A 14 24.02 -13.65 -41.89
C LEU A 14 22.70 -14.03 -42.56
N ALA A 15 21.72 -13.20 -42.33
CA ALA A 15 20.71 -12.69 -43.28
C ALA A 15 19.98 -13.66 -44.21
N PHE A 16 18.68 -13.76 -44.04
CA PHE A 16 17.74 -13.71 -45.14
C PHE A 16 16.66 -12.67 -44.91
N MET A 17 16.77 -11.62 -45.67
CA MET A 17 15.74 -10.62 -45.88
C MET A 17 14.61 -11.22 -46.70
N SER A 18 13.40 -11.13 -46.23
CA SER A 18 12.24 -11.12 -47.11
C SER A 18 11.25 -10.05 -46.61
N ALA A 19 11.12 -9.03 -47.39
CA ALA A 19 10.27 -7.87 -47.19
C ALA A 19 8.79 -8.28 -47.29
N CYS A 20 7.99 -8.03 -46.27
CA CYS A 20 6.57 -7.78 -46.40
C CYS A 20 6.26 -6.41 -45.85
N LYS A 21 5.90 -5.46 -46.73
CA LYS A 21 5.32 -4.18 -46.38
C LYS A 21 3.98 -4.37 -45.72
N GLY A 22 3.89 -4.07 -44.43
CA GLY A 22 2.62 -3.95 -43.68
C GLY A 22 2.72 -2.78 -42.72
N ARG A 23 1.83 -1.84 -42.85
CA ARG A 23 1.59 -0.57 -42.15
C ARG A 23 2.22 -0.45 -40.75
N SER A 24 3.11 0.56 -40.65
CA SER A 24 3.69 1.03 -39.39
C SER A 24 2.64 1.67 -38.47
N GLY A 25 2.12 0.92 -37.51
CA GLY A 25 1.73 1.49 -36.25
C GLY A 25 3.03 1.73 -35.46
N LYS A 26 3.33 2.95 -35.09
CA LYS A 26 4.37 3.23 -34.10
C LYS A 26 3.95 2.57 -32.79
N ALA A 27 4.50 1.40 -32.50
CA ALA A 27 4.59 0.92 -31.14
C ALA A 27 5.48 1.94 -30.42
N VAL A 28 4.93 2.62 -29.42
CA VAL A 28 5.72 3.32 -28.43
C VAL A 28 6.43 2.19 -27.68
N GLU A 29 7.71 2.00 -27.89
CA GLU A 29 8.56 1.23 -27.00
C GLU A 29 8.49 1.96 -25.64
N GLU A 30 7.65 1.51 -24.74
CA GLU A 30 7.81 1.79 -23.31
C GLU A 30 9.15 1.15 -22.92
N LYS A 31 10.18 1.99 -22.82
CA LYS A 31 11.41 1.60 -22.15
C LYS A 31 11.01 1.14 -20.76
N SER A 32 11.23 -0.13 -20.45
CA SER A 32 11.28 -0.57 -19.07
C SER A 32 12.35 0.26 -18.38
N GLU A 33 11.95 1.18 -17.51
CA GLU A 33 12.90 1.93 -16.70
C GLU A 33 13.66 0.90 -15.86
N GLU A 34 14.98 0.89 -15.98
CA GLU A 34 15.85 0.05 -15.17
C GLU A 34 15.61 0.39 -13.69
N ILE A 35 15.20 -0.59 -12.89
CA ILE A 35 14.89 -0.37 -11.47
C ILE A 35 16.20 -0.11 -10.73
N GLU A 36 16.39 1.14 -10.32
CA GLU A 36 17.56 1.53 -9.55
C GLU A 36 17.47 0.98 -8.11
N PHE A 37 18.56 0.37 -7.64
CA PHE A 37 18.72 -0.10 -6.26
C PHE A 37 19.36 0.99 -5.39
N HIS A 38 18.79 1.20 -4.20
CA HIS A 38 19.27 2.18 -3.23
C HIS A 38 19.51 1.57 -1.87
N GLU A 39 20.63 1.93 -1.24
CA GLU A 39 20.88 1.67 0.18
C GLU A 39 20.59 2.92 1.01
N ILE A 40 19.88 2.76 2.12
CA ILE A 40 19.47 3.83 3.03
C ILE A 40 19.96 3.49 4.43
N ASP A 41 20.82 4.35 4.98
CA ASP A 41 21.42 4.15 6.30
C ASP A 41 20.52 4.74 7.41
N LEU A 42 19.87 3.86 8.16
CA LEU A 42 19.08 4.15 9.37
C LEU A 42 19.76 3.68 10.65
N SER A 43 21.05 3.33 10.61
CA SER A 43 21.81 2.85 11.77
C SER A 43 22.12 3.92 12.82
N LYS A 44 21.90 5.19 12.46
CA LYS A 44 22.21 6.36 13.31
C LYS A 44 21.12 6.64 14.33
N ASP A 45 21.49 7.31 15.42
CA ASP A 45 20.53 7.90 16.35
C ASP A 45 19.95 9.20 15.75
N PHE A 46 18.65 9.23 15.57
CA PHE A 46 17.90 10.39 15.05
C PHE A 46 17.17 11.17 16.16
N THR A 47 17.47 10.89 17.44
CA THR A 47 16.88 11.60 18.57
C THR A 47 17.19 13.10 18.48
N GLY A 48 16.14 13.93 18.56
CA GLY A 48 16.24 15.38 18.43
C GLY A 48 16.45 15.89 17.00
N SER A 49 16.38 15.01 15.99
CA SER A 49 16.48 15.44 14.59
C SER A 49 15.33 16.38 14.23
N THR A 50 15.67 17.52 13.67
CA THR A 50 14.72 18.53 13.19
C THR A 50 14.90 18.76 11.69
N CYS A 51 13.82 18.76 10.98
CA CYS A 51 13.78 19.16 9.58
C CYS A 51 12.51 20.00 9.35
N ASP A 52 12.65 21.32 9.51
CA ASP A 52 11.52 22.25 9.47
C ASP A 52 10.88 22.37 8.07
N ASN A 53 11.49 21.76 7.07
CA ASN A 53 11.13 21.92 5.66
C ASN A 53 10.39 20.71 5.07
N LEU A 54 9.98 19.73 5.88
CA LEU A 54 9.17 18.61 5.39
C LEU A 54 7.68 18.97 5.43
N LEU A 55 7.18 19.46 4.32
CA LEU A 55 5.79 19.87 4.16
C LEU A 55 4.97 18.86 3.35
N LEU A 56 3.69 18.75 3.63
CA LEU A 56 2.82 17.87 2.84
C LEU A 56 2.79 18.31 1.37
N SER A 57 2.90 19.60 1.11
CA SER A 57 2.99 20.12 -0.24
C SER A 57 4.28 19.78 -1.00
N ASP A 58 5.28 19.21 -0.36
CA ASP A 58 6.44 18.63 -1.08
C ASP A 58 6.04 17.33 -1.78
N ILE A 59 5.05 16.63 -1.25
CA ILE A 59 4.60 15.31 -1.66
C ILE A 59 3.32 15.38 -2.49
N VAL A 60 2.41 16.27 -2.10
CA VAL A 60 1.04 16.37 -2.62
C VAL A 60 0.88 17.55 -3.56
N GLU A 61 0.21 17.34 -4.70
CA GLU A 61 -0.12 18.41 -5.65
C GLU A 61 -1.55 18.95 -5.50
N ASP A 62 -2.51 18.12 -5.05
CA ASP A 62 -3.93 18.52 -4.90
C ASP A 62 -4.63 17.67 -3.83
N VAL A 63 -5.79 18.10 -3.38
CA VAL A 63 -6.67 17.40 -2.45
C VAL A 63 -8.12 17.38 -2.94
N GLU A 64 -8.76 16.24 -2.77
CA GLU A 64 -10.16 15.97 -3.11
C GLU A 64 -10.92 15.53 -1.86
N TYR A 65 -12.16 16.01 -1.68
CA TYR A 65 -13.04 15.58 -0.59
C TYR A 65 -14.29 14.94 -1.17
N VAL A 66 -14.60 13.74 -0.68
CA VAL A 66 -15.78 13.00 -1.12
C VAL A 66 -16.58 12.58 0.10
N GLN A 67 -17.77 13.18 0.30
CA GLN A 67 -18.74 12.71 1.28
C GLN A 67 -19.46 11.51 0.69
N LEU A 68 -19.26 10.33 1.27
CA LEU A 68 -20.02 9.15 0.85
C LEU A 68 -21.47 9.29 1.26
N GLU A 69 -22.40 9.07 0.31
CA GLU A 69 -23.83 9.17 0.54
C GLU A 69 -24.28 8.11 1.54
N THR A 70 -25.07 8.54 2.54
CA THR A 70 -25.64 7.66 3.55
C THR A 70 -26.99 7.16 3.09
N THR A 71 -27.09 5.87 2.83
CA THR A 71 -28.36 5.19 2.45
C THR A 71 -28.54 3.92 3.28
N GLU A 72 -29.74 3.43 3.42
CA GLU A 72 -30.02 2.17 4.14
C GLU A 72 -29.24 0.97 3.56
N ASN A 73 -28.96 1.00 2.25
CA ASN A 73 -28.27 -0.05 1.51
C ASN A 73 -26.78 0.21 1.29
N GLY A 74 -26.22 1.29 1.81
CA GLY A 74 -24.85 1.73 1.57
C GLY A 74 -24.20 2.31 2.82
N LEU A 75 -24.39 1.67 3.98
CA LEU A 75 -23.74 2.09 5.24
C LEU A 75 -22.31 1.57 5.29
N VAL A 76 -21.37 2.51 5.40
CA VAL A 76 -19.94 2.24 5.44
C VAL A 76 -19.44 2.22 6.88
N GLU A 77 -18.78 1.13 7.28
CA GLU A 77 -18.07 1.08 8.57
C GLU A 77 -16.88 2.04 8.55
N CYS A 78 -16.52 2.59 9.72
CA CYS A 78 -15.33 3.44 9.82
C CYS A 78 -14.05 2.61 9.86
N TYR A 79 -12.97 3.18 9.35
CA TYR A 79 -11.62 2.59 9.45
C TYR A 79 -11.27 2.25 10.92
N PRO A 80 -10.62 1.12 11.21
CA PRO A 80 -10.02 0.14 10.28
C PRO A 80 -10.95 -1.03 9.89
N ARG A 81 -12.25 -0.88 10.10
CA ARG A 81 -13.22 -1.93 9.78
C ARG A 81 -13.57 -1.97 8.30
N THR A 82 -13.25 -0.92 7.57
CA THR A 82 -13.46 -0.81 6.13
C THR A 82 -12.15 -0.82 5.37
N LYS A 83 -12.15 -1.46 4.20
CA LYS A 83 -11.10 -1.35 3.18
C LYS A 83 -11.64 -0.56 2.00
N TYR A 84 -10.75 0.18 1.36
CA TYR A 84 -11.08 1.04 0.22
C TYR A 84 -10.31 0.61 -1.02
N ALA A 85 -10.96 0.70 -2.17
CA ALA A 85 -10.32 0.66 -3.48
C ALA A 85 -10.82 1.85 -4.30
N ILE A 86 -9.93 2.59 -4.93
CA ILE A 86 -10.25 3.82 -5.64
C ILE A 86 -9.79 3.69 -7.09
N THR A 87 -10.68 4.03 -8.02
CA THR A 87 -10.37 4.20 -9.43
C THR A 87 -10.57 5.67 -9.83
N PRO A 88 -10.26 6.09 -11.05
CA PRO A 88 -10.54 7.45 -11.49
C PRO A 88 -12.01 7.89 -11.36
N ASN A 89 -12.96 6.96 -11.44
CA ASN A 89 -14.38 7.26 -11.45
C ASN A 89 -15.17 6.74 -10.25
N ASP A 90 -14.63 5.72 -9.54
CA ASP A 90 -15.38 4.98 -8.55
C ASP A 90 -14.60 4.85 -7.23
N ILE A 91 -15.34 4.75 -6.13
CA ILE A 91 -14.85 4.37 -4.81
C ILE A 91 -15.58 3.08 -4.42
N PHE A 92 -14.79 2.06 -4.10
CA PHE A 92 -15.30 0.80 -3.56
C PHE A 92 -14.96 0.70 -2.08
N THR A 93 -15.92 0.25 -1.27
CA THR A 93 -15.75 0.07 0.17
C THR A 93 -16.12 -1.36 0.56
N LEU A 94 -15.24 -2.03 1.28
CA LEU A 94 -15.49 -3.35 1.84
C LEU A 94 -15.63 -3.26 3.36
N ASN A 95 -16.83 -3.40 3.87
CA ASN A 95 -17.10 -3.57 5.30
C ASN A 95 -16.62 -4.96 5.76
N ARG A 96 -15.93 -5.05 6.90
CA ARG A 96 -15.25 -6.28 7.32
C ARG A 96 -15.84 -6.94 8.57
N PHE A 97 -16.64 -6.23 9.36
CA PHE A 97 -17.01 -6.69 10.69
C PHE A 97 -18.49 -6.97 10.88
N SER A 98 -19.38 -5.99 10.71
CA SER A 98 -20.80 -6.17 11.04
C SER A 98 -21.52 -6.96 9.96
N LYS A 99 -21.60 -6.40 8.79
CA LYS A 99 -22.03 -7.05 7.56
C LYS A 99 -20.87 -6.91 6.57
N LYS A 100 -20.38 -8.03 6.08
CA LYS A 100 -19.27 -8.03 5.12
C LYS A 100 -19.78 -7.67 3.73
N GLU A 101 -20.09 -6.41 3.49
CA GLU A 101 -20.69 -5.90 2.26
C GLU A 101 -19.69 -5.07 1.47
N LEU A 102 -19.75 -5.17 0.17
CA LEU A 102 -18.95 -4.39 -0.77
C LEU A 102 -19.86 -3.43 -1.52
N PHE A 103 -19.52 -2.14 -1.48
CA PHE A 103 -20.30 -1.07 -2.09
C PHE A 103 -19.50 -0.28 -3.10
N ARG A 104 -20.21 0.25 -4.11
CA ARG A 104 -19.68 1.17 -5.10
C ARG A 104 -20.32 2.54 -4.93
N PHE A 105 -19.47 3.58 -4.95
CA PHE A 105 -19.86 4.98 -4.94
C PHE A 105 -19.24 5.70 -6.13
N ASP A 106 -19.93 6.69 -6.66
CA ASP A 106 -19.38 7.63 -7.64
C ASP A 106 -18.32 8.51 -6.97
N ARG A 107 -17.11 8.53 -7.51
CA ARG A 107 -15.98 9.27 -6.89
C ARG A 107 -16.21 10.78 -6.87
N THR A 108 -16.84 11.34 -7.90
CA THR A 108 -17.02 12.79 -8.04
C THR A 108 -18.06 13.35 -7.08
N THR A 109 -19.17 12.61 -6.93
CA THR A 109 -20.34 13.07 -6.17
C THR A 109 -20.49 12.39 -4.82
N GLY A 110 -19.79 11.30 -4.56
CA GLY A 110 -19.97 10.44 -3.38
C GLY A 110 -21.27 9.64 -3.37
N LYS A 111 -22.08 9.70 -4.43
CA LYS A 111 -23.38 9.01 -4.48
C LYS A 111 -23.21 7.51 -4.47
N PHE A 112 -24.03 6.83 -3.67
CA PHE A 112 -24.17 5.38 -3.70
C PHE A 112 -24.70 4.91 -5.05
N ILE A 113 -24.03 3.91 -5.64
CA ILE A 113 -24.44 3.34 -6.94
C ILE A 113 -25.08 1.98 -6.72
N SER A 114 -24.34 1.02 -6.17
CA SER A 114 -24.78 -0.37 -6.01
C SER A 114 -23.95 -1.14 -5.00
N PRO A 115 -24.47 -2.25 -4.45
CA PRO A 115 -23.61 -3.29 -3.90
C PRO A 115 -22.87 -4.02 -5.03
N ILE A 116 -21.75 -4.66 -4.70
CA ILE A 116 -20.96 -5.49 -5.62
C ILE A 116 -20.96 -6.93 -5.11
N GLY A 117 -21.44 -7.86 -5.91
CA GLY A 117 -21.58 -9.26 -5.54
C GLY A 117 -22.43 -9.45 -4.28
N GLN A 118 -22.38 -10.62 -3.69
CA GLN A 118 -23.04 -10.92 -2.43
C GLN A 118 -22.19 -11.81 -1.53
N ILE A 119 -22.47 -11.78 -0.23
CA ILE A 119 -21.85 -12.66 0.75
C ILE A 119 -22.74 -13.89 0.94
N GLY A 120 -22.18 -15.08 0.77
CA GLY A 120 -22.95 -16.31 0.87
C GLY A 120 -22.12 -17.57 0.72
N GLN A 121 -22.79 -18.67 0.33
CA GLN A 121 -22.19 -19.98 0.09
C GLN A 121 -22.48 -20.49 -1.33
N GLY A 122 -23.06 -19.68 -2.17
CA GLY A 122 -23.27 -19.99 -3.59
C GLY A 122 -21.93 -19.98 -4.36
N PRO A 123 -21.90 -20.52 -5.58
CA PRO A 123 -20.67 -20.63 -6.37
C PRO A 123 -20.07 -19.28 -6.78
N GLU A 124 -20.88 -18.22 -6.81
CA GLU A 124 -20.46 -16.86 -7.15
C GLU A 124 -20.44 -15.94 -5.92
N ASP A 125 -20.81 -16.46 -4.75
CA ASP A 125 -20.86 -15.70 -3.51
C ASP A 125 -19.47 -15.57 -2.87
N MET A 126 -19.17 -14.40 -2.35
CA MET A 126 -17.93 -14.17 -1.60
C MET A 126 -18.00 -14.81 -0.21
N MET A 127 -17.00 -15.60 0.14
CA MET A 127 -16.82 -16.14 1.49
C MET A 127 -15.72 -15.38 2.23
N ASN A 128 -16.07 -14.74 3.36
CA ASN A 128 -15.09 -14.08 4.24
C ASN A 128 -14.11 -13.13 3.51
N PRO A 129 -14.59 -12.14 2.75
CA PRO A 129 -13.72 -11.20 2.09
C PRO A 129 -12.83 -10.46 3.11
N SER A 130 -11.57 -10.27 2.74
CA SER A 130 -10.54 -9.69 3.63
C SER A 130 -9.84 -8.48 3.03
N GLY A 131 -9.82 -8.35 1.70
CA GLY A 131 -9.23 -7.24 0.98
C GLY A 131 -9.87 -7.03 -0.37
N ILE A 132 -9.74 -5.82 -0.90
CA ILE A 132 -10.22 -5.44 -2.23
C ILE A 132 -9.14 -4.72 -3.02
N TYR A 133 -9.24 -4.81 -4.32
CA TYR A 133 -8.50 -4.01 -5.30
C TYR A 133 -9.42 -3.70 -6.48
N ALA A 134 -9.29 -2.54 -7.08
CA ALA A 134 -10.05 -2.18 -8.27
C ALA A 134 -9.14 -1.53 -9.32
N GLU A 135 -9.30 -1.95 -10.56
CA GLU A 135 -8.57 -1.37 -11.70
C GLU A 135 -9.44 -1.43 -12.96
N LYS A 136 -9.48 -0.35 -13.72
CA LYS A 136 -10.32 -0.23 -14.91
C LYS A 136 -11.79 -0.50 -14.56
N ASN A 137 -12.35 -1.59 -15.07
CA ASN A 137 -13.73 -1.99 -14.81
C ASN A 137 -13.84 -3.22 -13.88
N ASN A 138 -12.72 -3.72 -13.35
CA ASN A 138 -12.69 -4.93 -12.54
C ASN A 138 -12.50 -4.63 -11.05
N VAL A 139 -13.18 -5.39 -10.22
CA VAL A 139 -13.06 -5.39 -8.77
C VAL A 139 -12.63 -6.79 -8.32
N TYR A 140 -11.48 -6.85 -7.68
CA TYR A 140 -10.88 -8.08 -7.16
C TYR A 140 -11.10 -8.15 -5.66
N VAL A 141 -11.66 -9.24 -5.18
CA VAL A 141 -11.94 -9.45 -3.76
C VAL A 141 -11.22 -10.69 -3.29
N VAL A 142 -10.22 -10.49 -2.42
CA VAL A 142 -9.49 -11.63 -1.84
C VAL A 142 -10.23 -12.15 -0.61
N SER A 143 -10.34 -13.47 -0.51
CA SER A 143 -10.97 -14.19 0.59
C SER A 143 -10.03 -15.23 1.19
N SER A 144 -10.61 -16.21 1.92
CA SER A 144 -9.83 -17.27 2.57
C SER A 144 -9.13 -18.22 1.60
N ASP A 145 -9.71 -18.48 0.45
CA ASP A 145 -9.30 -19.53 -0.47
C ASP A 145 -9.45 -19.16 -1.96
N HIS A 146 -10.01 -17.96 -2.22
CA HIS A 146 -10.28 -17.49 -3.56
C HIS A 146 -10.03 -15.99 -3.71
N ILE A 147 -9.76 -15.57 -4.95
CA ILE A 147 -9.91 -14.21 -5.42
C ILE A 147 -11.12 -14.20 -6.35
N TYR A 148 -12.16 -13.47 -5.96
CA TYR A 148 -13.34 -13.24 -6.79
C TYR A 148 -13.10 -12.01 -7.64
N ILE A 149 -13.52 -12.08 -8.91
CA ILE A 149 -13.45 -10.96 -9.85
C ILE A 149 -14.84 -10.62 -10.28
N TYR A 150 -15.22 -9.38 -10.04
CA TYR A 150 -16.49 -8.79 -10.51
C TYR A 150 -16.18 -7.67 -11.48
N ASP A 151 -17.14 -7.37 -12.35
CA ASP A 151 -17.10 -6.06 -12.98
C ASP A 151 -17.54 -4.97 -11.99
N LYS A 152 -17.35 -3.71 -12.38
CA LYS A 152 -17.74 -2.57 -11.53
C LYS A 152 -19.25 -2.48 -11.25
N ASP A 153 -20.08 -3.13 -12.04
CA ASP A 153 -21.55 -3.14 -11.90
C ASP A 153 -22.02 -4.34 -11.04
N GLY A 154 -21.08 -5.20 -10.59
CA GLY A 154 -21.33 -6.28 -9.65
C GLY A 154 -21.59 -7.64 -10.29
N GLU A 155 -21.43 -7.77 -11.61
CA GLU A 155 -21.51 -9.05 -12.30
C GLU A 155 -20.26 -9.88 -12.02
N HIS A 156 -20.43 -11.14 -11.63
CA HIS A 156 -19.35 -12.08 -11.39
C HIS A 156 -18.70 -12.48 -12.72
N LEU A 157 -17.38 -12.26 -12.84
CA LEU A 157 -16.60 -12.57 -14.04
C LEU A 157 -15.83 -13.88 -13.92
N SER A 158 -15.16 -14.09 -12.80
CA SER A 158 -14.39 -15.32 -12.54
C SER A 158 -14.00 -15.46 -11.06
N THR A 159 -13.53 -16.66 -10.71
CA THR A 159 -13.01 -17.00 -9.40
C THR A 159 -11.68 -17.72 -9.56
N ILE A 160 -10.63 -17.22 -8.89
CA ILE A 160 -9.29 -17.77 -8.93
C ILE A 160 -9.02 -18.48 -7.60
N PRO A 161 -8.69 -19.77 -7.58
CA PRO A 161 -8.30 -20.46 -6.36
C PRO A 161 -6.91 -19.97 -5.91
N ILE A 162 -6.74 -19.80 -4.59
CA ILE A 162 -5.45 -19.47 -3.98
C ILE A 162 -5.07 -20.49 -2.92
N LEU A 163 -3.76 -20.73 -2.78
CA LEU A 163 -3.22 -21.79 -1.92
C LEU A 163 -3.41 -21.50 -0.42
N SER A 164 -3.60 -20.27 -0.05
CA SER A 164 -3.77 -19.84 1.35
C SER A 164 -4.57 -18.56 1.44
N SER A 165 -5.23 -18.36 2.58
CA SER A 165 -5.95 -17.11 2.86
C SER A 165 -5.10 -15.89 2.52
N GLY A 166 -5.63 -14.99 1.70
CA GLY A 166 -4.98 -13.75 1.32
C GLY A 166 -5.38 -12.58 2.23
N SER A 167 -4.50 -11.60 2.37
CA SER A 167 -4.79 -10.34 3.08
C SER A 167 -5.05 -9.19 2.12
N THR A 168 -4.32 -9.15 1.01
CA THR A 168 -4.44 -8.11 -0.02
C THR A 168 -4.16 -8.71 -1.41
N VAL A 169 -4.70 -8.07 -2.43
CA VAL A 169 -4.48 -8.40 -3.84
C VAL A 169 -4.20 -7.13 -4.63
N SER A 170 -3.48 -7.24 -5.74
CA SER A 170 -3.33 -6.17 -6.73
C SER A 170 -3.06 -6.79 -8.11
N ALA A 171 -3.49 -6.15 -9.18
CA ALA A 171 -3.11 -6.54 -10.53
C ALA A 171 -1.74 -5.95 -10.89
N ILE A 172 -0.88 -6.77 -11.45
CA ILE A 172 0.38 -6.34 -12.05
C ILE A 172 0.10 -5.86 -13.47
N ASN A 173 -0.57 -6.69 -14.24
CA ASN A 173 -1.03 -6.44 -15.59
C ASN A 173 -2.30 -7.27 -15.88
N ASP A 174 -2.71 -7.34 -17.14
CA ASP A 174 -3.93 -8.06 -17.56
C ASP A 174 -3.77 -9.60 -17.49
N GLU A 175 -2.59 -10.14 -17.15
CA GLU A 175 -2.29 -11.57 -17.08
C GLU A 175 -1.86 -12.04 -15.69
N ARG A 176 -1.50 -11.12 -14.78
CA ARG A 176 -0.86 -11.45 -13.50
C ARG A 176 -1.39 -10.66 -12.34
N LEU A 177 -1.57 -11.34 -11.24
CA LEU A 177 -1.94 -10.79 -9.96
C LEU A 177 -0.83 -11.04 -8.94
N ILE A 178 -0.74 -10.13 -7.96
CA ILE A 178 0.01 -10.36 -6.73
C ILE A 178 -0.97 -10.49 -5.57
N TYR A 179 -0.76 -11.46 -4.69
CA TYR A 179 -1.46 -11.50 -3.42
C TYR A 179 -0.51 -11.82 -2.27
N HIS A 180 -0.85 -11.31 -1.08
CA HIS A 180 -0.12 -11.55 0.15
C HIS A 180 -0.86 -12.63 0.95
N PRO A 181 -0.26 -13.82 1.10
CA PRO A 181 -0.84 -14.87 1.91
C PRO A 181 -0.90 -14.46 3.37
N ARG A 182 -2.01 -14.75 4.03
CA ARG A 182 -2.12 -14.66 5.48
C ARG A 182 -1.69 -16.01 6.06
N GLN A 183 -0.39 -16.19 6.21
CA GLN A 183 0.15 -17.39 6.82
C GLN A 183 0.34 -17.20 8.32
N ARG A 184 0.03 -18.27 9.06
CA ARG A 184 0.41 -18.43 10.47
C ARG A 184 1.49 -19.50 10.51
N PRO A 185 2.77 -19.14 10.51
CA PRO A 185 3.80 -20.14 10.63
C PRO A 185 3.63 -20.92 11.93
N HIS A 186 3.59 -22.22 11.82
CA HIS A 186 3.58 -23.13 12.96
C HIS A 186 5.05 -23.43 13.28
N ILE A 187 5.53 -22.86 14.38
CA ILE A 187 6.91 -23.07 14.79
C ILE A 187 6.92 -24.13 15.88
N SER A 188 7.52 -25.29 15.56
CA SER A 188 7.93 -26.29 16.54
C SER A 188 9.39 -26.08 16.92
N GLU A 189 9.76 -26.41 18.16
CA GLU A 189 11.13 -26.24 18.65
C GLU A 189 12.20 -26.73 17.67
N GLY A 190 13.09 -25.85 17.25
CA GLY A 190 14.27 -26.17 16.44
C GLY A 190 14.03 -26.33 14.94
N ILE A 191 12.86 -26.01 14.42
CA ILE A 191 12.59 -26.08 12.98
C ILE A 191 12.55 -24.66 12.40
N PHE A 192 13.32 -24.44 11.34
CA PHE A 192 13.25 -23.25 10.49
C PHE A 192 11.91 -23.27 9.75
N ASP A 193 11.05 -22.29 10.02
CA ASP A 193 9.84 -22.17 9.25
C ASP A 193 10.05 -21.21 8.08
N ARG A 194 9.60 -21.65 6.92
CA ARG A 194 9.60 -20.86 5.69
C ARG A 194 8.18 -20.42 5.44
N TRP A 195 7.98 -19.12 5.25
CA TRP A 195 6.67 -18.63 4.84
C TRP A 195 6.75 -17.83 3.56
N THR A 196 5.68 -17.90 2.79
CA THR A 196 5.54 -17.08 1.58
C THR A 196 4.94 -15.74 1.95
N SER A 197 5.70 -14.67 1.78
CA SER A 197 5.22 -13.31 2.03
C SER A 197 4.41 -12.75 0.86
N VAL A 198 4.74 -13.18 -0.35
CA VAL A 198 4.11 -12.70 -1.59
C VAL A 198 4.06 -13.84 -2.60
N ASN A 199 2.93 -13.95 -3.31
CA ASN A 199 2.79 -14.76 -4.51
C ASN A 199 2.41 -13.89 -5.71
N VAL A 200 3.07 -14.13 -6.84
CA VAL A 200 2.63 -13.70 -8.16
C VAL A 200 1.95 -14.89 -8.83
N ILE A 201 0.72 -14.72 -9.26
CA ILE A 201 -0.09 -15.78 -9.87
C ILE A 201 -0.66 -15.33 -11.22
N ASP A 202 -0.97 -16.30 -12.08
CA ASP A 202 -1.84 -16.06 -13.24
C ASP A 202 -3.34 -16.10 -12.87
N PHE A 203 -4.20 -15.91 -13.86
CA PHE A 203 -5.66 -15.92 -13.66
C PHE A 203 -6.25 -17.34 -13.53
N GLU A 204 -5.45 -18.39 -13.70
CA GLU A 204 -5.78 -19.78 -13.38
C GLU A 204 -5.40 -20.16 -11.94
N GLY A 205 -4.66 -19.28 -11.24
CA GLY A 205 -4.20 -19.50 -9.87
C GLY A 205 -2.82 -20.22 -9.78
N ASN A 206 -2.12 -20.39 -10.88
CA ASN A 206 -0.79 -20.96 -10.88
C ASN A 206 0.22 -19.95 -10.31
N VAL A 207 1.08 -20.37 -9.38
CA VAL A 207 2.13 -19.52 -8.83
C VAL A 207 3.26 -19.41 -9.84
N LEU A 208 3.47 -18.22 -10.37
CA LEU A 208 4.52 -17.88 -11.32
C LEU A 208 5.83 -17.51 -10.62
N SER A 209 5.72 -16.83 -9.49
CA SER A 209 6.84 -16.39 -8.65
C SER A 209 6.37 -16.21 -7.21
N ALA A 210 7.28 -16.38 -6.25
CA ALA A 210 6.97 -16.18 -4.84
C ALA A 210 8.18 -15.62 -4.09
N LYS A 211 7.94 -14.71 -3.14
CA LYS A 211 8.94 -14.35 -2.14
C LYS A 211 8.72 -15.23 -0.91
N VAL A 212 9.73 -16.03 -0.60
CA VAL A 212 9.74 -16.92 0.55
C VAL A 212 10.76 -16.40 1.54
N ASP A 213 10.31 -16.13 2.75
CA ASP A 213 11.15 -15.70 3.86
C ASP A 213 11.42 -16.90 4.79
N THR A 214 12.54 -16.84 5.51
CA THR A 214 12.93 -17.87 6.47
C THR A 214 13.13 -17.23 7.84
N LEU A 215 12.49 -17.82 8.86
CA LEU A 215 12.68 -17.42 10.25
C LEU A 215 13.74 -18.31 10.88
N GLU A 216 14.81 -17.70 11.39
CA GLU A 216 15.87 -18.39 12.11
C GLU A 216 15.80 -18.11 13.61
N GLY A 217 16.11 -19.11 14.43
CA GLY A 217 16.35 -18.91 15.87
C GLY A 217 15.11 -18.71 16.73
N ILE A 218 13.91 -18.99 16.23
CA ILE A 218 12.69 -18.83 17.02
C ILE A 218 12.43 -20.07 17.87
N THR A 219 12.33 -19.89 19.17
CA THR A 219 12.03 -20.95 20.12
C THR A 219 10.60 -20.80 20.68
N GLY A 220 9.77 -21.76 20.34
CA GLY A 220 8.46 -22.03 21.00
C GLY A 220 7.37 -20.96 20.82
N GLY A 221 6.25 -21.31 20.20
CA GLY A 221 5.02 -20.53 20.16
C GLY A 221 4.30 -20.58 18.83
N ILE A 222 3.04 -20.17 18.86
CA ILE A 222 2.24 -19.94 17.65
C ILE A 222 2.37 -18.45 17.30
N TYR A 223 2.84 -18.13 16.11
CA TYR A 223 2.90 -16.76 15.60
C TYR A 223 1.76 -16.48 14.64
N SER A 224 1.16 -15.35 14.81
CA SER A 224 0.42 -14.72 13.73
C SER A 224 1.26 -13.57 13.24
N LEU A 225 1.97 -13.78 12.15
CA LEU A 225 2.57 -12.71 11.38
C LEU A 225 1.44 -12.07 10.55
N ASP A 226 0.52 -11.38 11.23
CA ASP A 226 -0.48 -10.53 10.56
C ASP A 226 0.21 -9.24 10.11
N PHE A 227 1.30 -9.38 9.38
CA PHE A 227 1.93 -8.24 8.74
C PHE A 227 1.04 -7.78 7.60
N ASN A 228 0.50 -6.58 7.73
CA ASN A 228 -0.08 -5.90 6.59
C ASN A 228 1.08 -5.37 5.75
N PRO A 229 1.33 -5.93 4.57
CA PRO A 229 2.39 -5.43 3.72
C PRO A 229 2.11 -3.98 3.37
N GLN A 230 3.14 -3.14 3.49
CA GLN A 230 3.08 -1.78 2.99
C GLN A 230 3.20 -1.83 1.48
N LYS A 231 2.24 -1.25 0.77
CA LYS A 231 2.22 -1.22 -0.70
C LYS A 231 2.05 0.20 -1.20
N TRP A 232 2.69 0.52 -2.29
CA TRP A 232 2.44 1.76 -3.00
C TRP A 232 2.82 1.63 -4.48
N TYR A 233 2.22 2.47 -5.28
CA TYR A 233 2.58 2.59 -6.68
C TYR A 233 3.45 3.82 -6.90
N TYR A 234 4.44 3.67 -7.75
CA TYR A 234 5.24 4.77 -8.27
C TYR A 234 5.48 4.54 -9.76
N SER A 235 5.14 5.52 -10.61
CA SER A 235 5.26 5.41 -12.07
C SER A 235 4.64 4.11 -12.65
N GLY A 236 3.49 3.69 -12.12
CA GLY A 236 2.82 2.44 -12.50
C GLY A 236 3.44 1.16 -11.92
N GLN A 237 4.61 1.27 -11.28
CA GLN A 237 5.32 0.16 -10.66
C GLN A 237 4.82 -0.11 -9.25
N LEU A 238 4.36 -1.32 -8.97
CA LEU A 238 4.00 -1.76 -7.61
C LEU A 238 5.27 -2.02 -6.80
N ASN A 239 5.32 -1.40 -5.62
CA ASN A 239 6.34 -1.67 -4.61
C ASN A 239 5.69 -2.23 -3.35
N PHE A 240 6.41 -3.06 -2.61
CA PHE A 240 5.96 -3.54 -1.31
C PHE A 240 7.11 -3.70 -0.32
N TYR A 241 6.76 -3.55 0.94
CA TYR A 241 7.59 -3.85 2.09
C TYR A 241 6.82 -4.77 3.03
N ASN A 242 7.46 -5.74 3.62
CA ASN A 242 6.87 -6.68 4.56
C ASN A 242 7.81 -6.91 5.75
N GLU A 243 7.40 -6.51 6.96
CA GLU A 243 8.18 -6.83 8.17
C GLU A 243 8.31 -8.37 8.32
N PRO A 244 9.43 -8.89 8.83
CA PRO A 244 10.60 -8.18 9.37
C PRO A 244 11.73 -7.93 8.37
N ASP A 245 11.45 -7.88 7.08
CA ASP A 245 12.45 -7.64 6.05
C ASP A 245 13.07 -6.22 6.18
N GLU A 246 14.28 -6.06 5.72
CA GLU A 246 14.99 -4.78 5.62
C GLU A 246 14.95 -4.22 4.20
N THR A 247 14.17 -4.85 3.32
CA THR A 247 14.17 -4.58 1.89
C THR A 247 12.78 -4.30 1.37
N VAL A 248 12.67 -3.23 0.62
CA VAL A 248 11.53 -2.94 -0.26
C VAL A 248 11.78 -3.59 -1.61
N TYR A 249 10.75 -4.20 -2.15
CA TYR A 249 10.78 -4.86 -3.46
C TYR A 249 9.86 -4.17 -4.44
N ALA A 250 10.30 -4.13 -5.70
CA ALA A 250 9.46 -3.85 -6.85
C ALA A 250 8.93 -5.15 -7.46
N VAL A 251 7.70 -5.11 -7.95
CA VAL A 251 7.08 -6.25 -8.66
C VAL A 251 7.07 -5.93 -10.14
N THR A 252 7.80 -6.70 -10.93
CA THR A 252 7.94 -6.53 -12.37
C THR A 252 7.39 -7.74 -13.12
N GLU A 253 7.37 -7.67 -14.44
CA GLU A 253 7.09 -8.83 -15.28
C GLU A 253 8.16 -9.92 -15.16
N GLU A 254 9.38 -9.53 -14.82
CA GLU A 254 10.52 -10.45 -14.66
C GLU A 254 10.53 -11.12 -13.28
N GLY A 255 9.80 -10.58 -12.31
CA GLY A 255 9.70 -11.10 -10.97
C GLY A 255 9.71 -10.04 -9.86
N ILE A 256 10.15 -10.44 -8.69
CA ILE A 256 10.25 -9.62 -7.49
C ILE A 256 11.71 -9.18 -7.33
N ILE A 257 11.97 -7.88 -7.42
CA ILE A 257 13.33 -7.31 -7.49
C ILE A 257 13.57 -6.39 -6.30
N PRO A 258 14.71 -6.51 -5.56
CA PRO A 258 15.09 -5.56 -4.51
C PRO A 258 15.24 -4.15 -5.07
N ARG A 259 14.72 -3.15 -4.34
CA ARG A 259 14.77 -1.75 -4.77
C ARG A 259 15.36 -0.80 -3.73
N TYR A 260 14.94 -0.93 -2.49
CA TYR A 260 15.52 -0.17 -1.36
C TYR A 260 15.92 -1.15 -0.27
N HIS A 261 17.13 -1.00 0.23
CA HIS A 261 17.61 -1.76 1.39
C HIS A 261 17.94 -0.80 2.53
N PHE A 262 17.52 -1.14 3.74
CA PHE A 262 17.73 -0.33 4.94
C PHE A 262 18.81 -0.97 5.82
N ASN A 263 19.92 -0.25 6.02
CA ASN A 263 20.88 -0.61 7.08
C ASN A 263 20.31 -0.12 8.41
N LEU A 264 19.84 -1.03 9.25
CA LEU A 264 19.19 -0.72 10.53
C LEU A 264 20.15 -0.71 11.70
N GLY A 265 21.39 -1.17 11.52
CA GLY A 265 22.48 -1.05 12.51
C GLY A 265 22.26 -1.81 13.81
N GLY A 266 21.53 -2.93 13.77
CA GLY A 266 21.20 -3.72 14.95
C GLY A 266 19.84 -3.36 15.57
N ASN A 267 19.07 -2.47 14.93
CA ASN A 267 17.72 -2.10 15.35
C ASN A 267 16.62 -2.83 14.53
N GLU A 268 16.95 -4.01 14.00
CA GLU A 268 16.04 -4.85 13.23
C GLU A 268 14.88 -5.32 14.10
N TRP A 269 13.72 -5.42 13.49
CA TRP A 269 12.54 -5.95 14.17
C TRP A 269 12.74 -7.42 14.53
N PRO A 270 12.75 -7.80 15.83
CA PRO A 270 13.02 -9.17 16.21
C PRO A 270 11.84 -10.07 15.83
N VAL A 271 12.13 -11.09 15.06
CA VAL A 271 11.17 -12.17 14.84
C VAL A 271 11.24 -13.11 16.02
N ARG A 272 10.25 -13.06 16.91
CA ARG A 272 10.19 -13.93 18.08
C ARG A 272 8.79 -14.29 18.51
N ALA A 273 8.70 -15.38 19.32
CA ALA A 273 7.46 -15.84 19.91
C ALA A 273 6.97 -14.95 21.06
N GLY A 274 5.67 -14.70 21.08
CA GLY A 274 4.99 -14.11 22.22
C GLY A 274 4.70 -12.62 22.10
N SER A 275 4.27 -12.04 23.22
CA SER A 275 3.96 -10.61 23.25
C SER A 275 5.21 -9.77 23.10
N MET A 276 5.01 -8.60 22.49
CA MET A 276 6.01 -7.54 22.39
C MET A 276 6.69 -7.29 23.74
N LYS A 277 7.98 -7.33 23.78
CA LYS A 277 8.78 -7.01 24.98
C LYS A 277 9.18 -5.55 24.97
N LYS A 278 9.71 -5.07 26.13
CA LYS A 278 10.14 -3.67 26.26
C LYS A 278 11.26 -3.32 25.25
N GLU A 279 12.19 -4.23 25.02
CA GLU A 279 13.27 -4.08 24.07
C GLU A 279 12.83 -4.01 22.61
N ASP A 280 11.62 -4.47 22.29
CA ASP A 280 11.08 -4.41 20.91
C ASP A 280 10.72 -2.98 20.49
N VAL A 281 10.50 -2.08 21.43
CA VAL A 281 10.26 -0.67 21.13
C VAL A 281 11.52 0.07 20.67
N GLU A 282 12.70 -0.51 20.89
CA GLU A 282 13.98 0.01 20.42
C GLU A 282 14.18 -0.27 18.92
N CYS A 283 13.46 -1.26 18.38
CA CYS A 283 13.56 -1.64 16.99
C CYS A 283 12.83 -0.66 16.06
N ILE A 284 13.34 -0.55 14.84
CA ILE A 284 12.69 0.22 13.78
C ILE A 284 11.49 -0.56 13.25
N SER A 285 10.32 0.05 13.30
CA SER A 285 9.09 -0.51 12.73
C SER A 285 8.53 0.46 11.70
N PHE A 286 8.65 0.11 10.43
CA PHE A 286 8.14 0.92 9.33
C PHE A 286 6.61 0.93 9.30
N LYS A 287 6.04 2.10 9.04
CA LYS A 287 4.59 2.32 9.06
C LYS A 287 4.02 2.77 7.72
N ALA A 288 4.78 3.51 6.94
CA ALA A 288 4.35 3.93 5.61
C ALA A 288 5.53 4.30 4.72
N PHE A 289 5.31 4.10 3.43
CA PHE A 289 6.18 4.58 2.36
C PHE A 289 5.34 5.32 1.34
N LYS A 290 5.87 6.42 0.82
CA LYS A 290 5.35 7.11 -0.36
C LYS A 290 6.52 7.54 -1.23
N GLU A 291 6.28 7.70 -2.52
CA GLU A 291 7.34 7.98 -3.48
C GLU A 291 6.89 9.01 -4.51
N THR A 292 7.80 9.90 -4.87
CA THR A 292 7.69 10.86 -5.96
C THR A 292 8.92 10.74 -6.87
N GLY A 293 9.00 11.53 -7.93
CA GLY A 293 10.11 11.46 -8.89
C GLY A 293 11.49 11.44 -8.23
N ASP A 294 11.75 12.36 -7.34
CA ASP A 294 13.08 12.55 -6.73
C ASP A 294 13.23 11.91 -5.33
N TYR A 295 12.14 11.55 -4.68
CA TYR A 295 12.17 11.22 -3.25
C TYR A 295 11.43 9.94 -2.90
N LEU A 296 11.98 9.19 -1.91
CA LEU A 296 11.27 8.21 -1.10
C LEU A 296 10.99 8.84 0.27
N TYR A 297 9.73 8.84 0.68
CA TYR A 297 9.29 9.27 2.01
C TYR A 297 9.04 8.05 2.86
N ILE A 298 9.56 8.08 4.10
CA ILE A 298 9.58 6.96 5.02
C ILE A 298 9.04 7.42 6.37
N TYR A 299 8.12 6.63 6.92
CA TYR A 299 7.62 6.82 8.27
C TYR A 299 7.86 5.56 9.10
N TRP A 300 8.48 5.73 10.29
CA TRP A 300 8.72 4.62 11.20
C TRP A 300 8.58 5.04 12.67
N ASN A 301 8.43 4.04 13.54
CA ASN A 301 8.48 4.18 14.98
C ASN A 301 9.75 3.50 15.51
N GLN A 302 10.39 4.12 16.50
CA GLN A 302 11.52 3.58 17.24
C GLN A 302 11.62 4.27 18.61
N ASN A 303 11.93 3.54 19.68
CA ASN A 303 12.07 4.10 21.04
C ASN A 303 10.86 4.92 21.51
N GLN A 304 9.64 4.48 21.22
CA GLN A 304 8.38 5.19 21.49
C GLN A 304 8.27 6.55 20.80
N LYS A 305 9.11 6.85 19.85
CA LYS A 305 9.10 8.05 19.03
C LYS A 305 8.68 7.73 17.61
N ALA A 306 8.20 8.73 16.93
CA ALA A 306 7.88 8.66 15.52
C ALA A 306 8.89 9.47 14.71
N TYR A 307 9.25 8.95 13.56
CA TYR A 307 10.18 9.60 12.64
C TYR A 307 9.57 9.66 11.26
N PHE A 308 9.74 10.79 10.62
CA PHE A 308 9.40 11.00 9.23
C PHE A 308 10.65 11.42 8.47
N ALA A 309 10.92 10.79 7.34
CA ALA A 309 12.10 11.09 6.56
C ALA A 309 11.80 11.25 5.07
N ARG A 310 12.71 11.99 4.42
CA ARG A 310 12.79 12.15 2.98
C ARG A 310 14.18 11.71 2.51
N PHE A 311 14.22 10.69 1.67
CA PHE A 311 15.44 10.24 1.00
C PHE A 311 15.44 10.73 -0.44
N GLU A 312 16.44 11.52 -0.81
CA GLU A 312 16.65 12.02 -2.16
C GLU A 312 17.42 10.98 -2.98
N LYS A 313 16.79 10.45 -4.03
CA LYS A 313 17.32 9.31 -4.79
C LYS A 313 18.66 9.63 -5.49
N ASN A 314 18.79 10.82 -6.07
CA ASN A 314 19.98 11.23 -6.82
C ASN A 314 21.19 11.50 -5.93
N SER A 315 21.00 12.30 -4.88
CA SER A 315 22.10 12.70 -3.97
C SER A 315 22.36 11.69 -2.86
N LYS A 316 21.46 10.70 -2.67
CA LYS A 316 21.46 9.74 -1.55
C LYS A 316 21.36 10.42 -0.18
N LYS A 317 20.89 11.67 -0.13
CA LYS A 317 20.72 12.42 1.11
C LYS A 317 19.47 11.98 1.84
N LEU A 318 19.61 11.71 3.13
CA LEU A 318 18.50 11.42 4.04
C LEU A 318 18.29 12.62 4.98
N GLU A 319 17.08 13.15 5.02
CA GLU A 319 16.63 14.17 5.97
C GLU A 319 15.59 13.56 6.88
N VAL A 320 15.78 13.67 8.19
CA VAL A 320 14.93 13.04 9.20
C VAL A 320 14.37 14.07 10.15
N GLN A 321 13.11 13.93 10.50
CA GLN A 321 12.41 14.71 11.52
C GLN A 321 11.87 13.77 12.59
N GLU A 322 12.26 14.00 13.84
CA GLU A 322 11.60 13.40 14.99
C GLU A 322 10.23 14.06 15.17
N GLN A 323 9.22 13.29 15.44
CA GLN A 323 7.86 13.75 15.71
C GLN A 323 7.46 13.38 17.13
N GLU A 324 6.50 14.13 17.68
CA GLU A 324 5.94 13.82 18.99
C GLU A 324 5.47 12.36 19.06
N PRO A 325 5.77 11.67 20.16
CA PRO A 325 5.40 10.27 20.30
C PRO A 325 3.89 10.12 20.29
N PHE A 326 3.46 9.05 19.68
CA PHE A 326 2.07 8.66 19.69
C PHE A 326 1.61 8.29 21.12
N SER A 327 0.73 9.08 21.70
CA SER A 327 0.14 8.85 23.03
C SER A 327 -1.34 8.47 22.93
N GLY A 328 -1.68 7.45 22.14
CA GLY A 328 -3.07 7.10 21.96
C GLY A 328 -3.30 5.66 21.55
N SER A 329 -4.57 5.24 21.49
CA SER A 329 -4.96 3.97 20.92
C SER A 329 -4.59 3.91 19.43
N LEU A 330 -4.46 2.73 18.85
CA LEU A 330 -4.23 2.51 17.40
C LEU A 330 -5.16 3.32 16.48
N TRP A 331 -6.30 3.76 17.01
CA TRP A 331 -7.32 4.57 16.37
C TRP A 331 -6.97 6.07 16.25
N GLN A 332 -5.94 6.53 16.96
CA GLN A 332 -5.50 7.93 16.97
C GLN A 332 -4.27 8.16 16.08
N LEU A 333 -3.98 7.26 15.16
CA LEU A 333 -2.87 7.29 14.20
C LEU A 333 -2.82 8.53 13.28
N PHE A 334 -3.63 9.54 13.54
CA PHE A 334 -3.94 10.64 12.63
C PHE A 334 -3.07 11.88 12.79
N ALA A 335 -1.94 11.77 13.49
CA ALA A 335 -1.12 12.94 13.78
C ALA A 335 0.31 12.85 13.22
N PHE A 336 0.58 11.91 12.30
CA PHE A 336 1.93 11.60 11.88
C PHE A 336 2.14 11.90 10.40
N GLY A 337 3.26 12.53 10.11
CA GLY A 337 3.65 12.89 8.76
C GLY A 337 4.12 14.34 8.68
N PRO A 338 4.37 14.84 7.48
CA PRO A 338 4.79 16.21 7.28
C PRO A 338 3.70 17.18 7.72
N LYS A 339 4.10 18.41 8.07
CA LYS A 339 3.15 19.48 8.36
C LYS A 339 2.21 19.66 7.16
N ASN A 340 0.90 19.62 7.44
CA ASN A 340 -0.09 19.84 6.39
C ASN A 340 -0.26 21.34 6.12
N ASP A 341 0.41 21.81 5.10
CA ASP A 341 0.29 23.16 4.54
C ASP A 341 -0.61 23.22 3.29
N ILE A 342 -1.28 22.11 2.95
CA ILE A 342 -2.23 22.01 1.84
C ILE A 342 -3.56 22.66 2.24
N ASP A 343 -4.25 22.08 3.19
CA ASP A 343 -5.56 22.46 3.68
C ASP A 343 -5.65 22.63 5.20
N GLY A 344 -4.66 22.10 5.92
CA GLY A 344 -4.57 22.17 7.37
C GLY A 344 -5.44 21.16 8.11
N CYS A 345 -6.01 20.14 7.47
CA CYS A 345 -6.91 19.20 8.14
C CYS A 345 -6.21 18.20 9.07
N GLY A 346 -4.91 18.27 9.16
CA GLY A 346 -4.06 17.40 9.99
C GLY A 346 -2.95 16.76 9.17
N SER A 347 -1.91 16.30 9.85
CA SER A 347 -0.80 15.60 9.20
C SER A 347 -1.13 14.12 9.19
N TYR A 348 -1.35 13.55 8.01
CA TYR A 348 -1.62 12.14 7.85
C TYR A 348 -0.75 11.53 6.74
N PHE A 349 0.03 10.52 7.10
CA PHE A 349 0.89 9.79 6.16
C PHE A 349 0.73 8.27 6.33
N GLY A 350 -0.24 7.85 7.12
CA GLY A 350 -0.39 6.47 7.52
C GLY A 350 -1.04 5.58 6.47
N PRO A 351 -1.01 4.28 6.71
CA PRO A 351 -1.58 3.30 5.83
C PRO A 351 -3.08 3.19 6.06
N ILE A 352 -3.90 4.00 5.45
CA ILE A 352 -5.15 3.44 5.04
C ILE A 352 -4.79 2.56 3.86
N ASP A 353 -5.05 1.28 4.02
CA ASP A 353 -4.83 0.28 3.00
C ASP A 353 -5.78 0.57 1.84
N ILE A 354 -5.27 1.37 0.91
CA ILE A 354 -5.94 1.67 -0.34
C ILE A 354 -5.34 0.76 -1.38
N SER A 355 -6.16 0.07 -2.13
CA SER A 355 -5.78 -0.32 -3.46
C SER A 355 -5.94 0.93 -4.34
N GLU A 356 -4.84 1.61 -4.55
CA GLU A 356 -4.80 2.81 -5.36
C GLU A 356 -4.90 2.43 -6.84
N ASP A 357 -5.53 3.31 -7.62
CA ASP A 357 -5.15 3.40 -9.01
C ASP A 357 -3.62 3.61 -9.07
N LYS A 358 -2.95 3.12 -10.07
CA LYS A 358 -1.48 3.17 -10.20
C LYS A 358 -0.89 4.61 -10.18
N SER A 359 -1.70 5.61 -9.80
CA SER A 359 -1.30 7.03 -9.72
C SER A 359 -0.65 7.42 -8.39
N GLY A 360 -0.89 6.66 -7.34
CA GLY A 360 -0.47 6.98 -5.98
C GLY A 360 -1.28 8.10 -5.34
N SER A 361 -1.84 7.82 -4.18
CA SER A 361 -2.60 8.79 -3.38
C SER A 361 -2.38 8.53 -1.89
N ILE A 362 -2.71 9.49 -1.05
CA ILE A 362 -2.85 9.30 0.40
C ILE A 362 -4.33 9.44 0.71
N LEU A 363 -4.93 8.43 1.31
CA LEU A 363 -6.31 8.49 1.78
C LEU A 363 -6.36 8.77 3.27
N PHE A 364 -7.25 9.66 3.64
CA PHE A 364 -7.62 9.94 5.01
C PHE A 364 -9.15 9.89 5.15
N GLU A 365 -9.65 9.33 6.25
CA GLU A 365 -11.07 9.21 6.52
C GLU A 365 -11.47 10.13 7.67
N ILE A 366 -12.44 11.01 7.44
CA ILE A 366 -13.06 11.80 8.48
C ILE A 366 -14.35 11.10 8.90
N ASN A 367 -14.38 10.66 10.15
CA ASN A 367 -15.46 9.90 10.75
C ASN A 367 -15.81 10.44 12.14
N PRO A 368 -16.84 9.93 12.84
CA PRO A 368 -17.25 10.44 14.16
C PRO A 368 -16.12 10.50 15.21
N ASP A 369 -15.14 9.56 15.14
CA ASP A 369 -14.07 9.47 16.13
C ASP A 369 -13.02 10.59 15.99
N ASN A 370 -12.89 11.21 14.81
CA ASN A 370 -11.83 12.17 14.52
C ASN A 370 -12.33 13.56 14.08
N ILE A 371 -13.60 13.73 13.77
CA ILE A 371 -14.19 14.98 13.24
C ILE A 371 -13.88 16.21 14.10
N ALA A 372 -13.98 16.10 15.43
CA ALA A 372 -13.73 17.22 16.34
C ALA A 372 -12.27 17.69 16.28
N ARG A 373 -11.33 16.74 16.12
CA ARG A 373 -9.91 17.03 16.01
C ARG A 373 -9.58 17.64 14.65
N VAL A 374 -10.16 17.10 13.57
CA VAL A 374 -10.00 17.66 12.22
C VAL A 374 -10.50 19.09 12.18
N ARG A 375 -11.69 19.38 12.72
CA ARG A 375 -12.22 20.74 12.82
C ARG A 375 -11.27 21.68 13.56
N LYS A 376 -10.78 21.27 14.72
CA LYS A 376 -9.81 22.05 15.50
C LYS A 376 -8.51 22.30 14.75
N ALA A 377 -8.04 21.33 13.96
CA ALA A 377 -6.85 21.50 13.12
C ALA A 377 -7.10 22.53 12.01
N LEU A 378 -8.22 22.40 11.29
CA LEU A 378 -8.62 23.34 10.25
C LEU A 378 -8.77 24.78 10.77
N GLU A 379 -9.37 24.98 11.95
CA GLU A 379 -9.54 26.29 12.58
C GLU A 379 -8.22 26.95 12.96
N LYS A 380 -7.23 26.15 13.35
CA LYS A 380 -5.90 26.62 13.76
C LYS A 380 -4.91 26.76 12.61
N ALA A 381 -5.21 26.17 11.46
CA ALA A 381 -4.28 26.18 10.34
C ALA A 381 -4.10 27.60 9.78
N GLU A 382 -2.84 28.01 9.67
CA GLU A 382 -2.43 29.26 9.08
C GLU A 382 -1.62 29.01 7.82
N ASN A 383 -1.70 29.92 6.85
CA ASN A 383 -0.88 29.92 5.64
C ASN A 383 -0.97 28.60 4.83
N VAL A 384 -2.19 28.07 4.66
CA VAL A 384 -2.43 26.92 3.79
C VAL A 384 -2.39 27.31 2.31
N LYS A 385 -1.93 26.42 1.45
CA LYS A 385 -1.83 26.64 0.00
C LYS A 385 -3.17 26.69 -0.69
N PHE A 386 -4.15 25.91 -0.22
CA PHE A 386 -5.50 25.83 -0.77
C PHE A 386 -6.56 26.26 0.23
N PRO A 387 -6.67 27.58 0.54
CA PRO A 387 -7.64 28.07 1.51
C PRO A 387 -9.08 27.81 1.08
N GLU A 388 -9.38 27.76 -0.22
CA GLU A 388 -10.69 27.39 -0.76
C GLU A 388 -11.05 25.92 -0.44
N LYS A 389 -10.10 25.01 -0.53
CA LYS A 389 -10.28 23.60 -0.15
C LYS A 389 -10.58 23.48 1.34
N ARG A 390 -9.84 24.21 2.17
CA ARG A 390 -10.11 24.29 3.61
C ARG A 390 -11.54 24.75 3.90
N GLN A 391 -12.02 25.81 3.23
CA GLN A 391 -13.38 26.32 3.40
C GLN A 391 -14.42 25.29 2.90
N GLN A 392 -14.14 24.61 1.80
CA GLN A 392 -14.97 23.51 1.30
C GLN A 392 -15.14 22.43 2.37
N LEU A 393 -14.03 21.98 2.95
CA LEU A 393 -14.07 20.94 3.98
C LEU A 393 -14.81 21.39 5.24
N LEU A 394 -14.57 22.61 5.73
CA LEU A 394 -15.31 23.18 6.87
C LEU A 394 -16.81 23.19 6.61
N LYS A 395 -17.24 23.60 5.42
CA LYS A 395 -18.66 23.57 5.04
C LYS A 395 -19.22 22.14 5.04
N MET A 396 -18.50 21.18 4.49
CA MET A 396 -18.93 19.76 4.51
C MET A 396 -19.08 19.25 5.95
N LEU A 397 -18.17 19.63 6.85
CA LEU A 397 -18.26 19.27 8.27
C LEU A 397 -19.44 19.93 8.98
N ASP A 398 -19.88 21.12 8.57
CA ASP A 398 -21.04 21.82 9.12
C ASP A 398 -22.37 21.21 8.65
N GLU A 399 -22.41 20.71 7.43
CA GLU A 399 -23.58 20.08 6.80
C GLU A 399 -23.77 18.61 7.21
N ARG A 400 -22.70 17.96 7.72
CA ARG A 400 -22.69 16.54 8.08
C ARG A 400 -23.53 16.26 9.33
N LYS A 401 -24.27 15.13 9.30
CA LYS A 401 -24.97 14.55 10.44
C LYS A 401 -24.09 13.52 11.17
N GLU A 402 -24.45 13.21 12.40
CA GLU A 402 -23.68 12.25 13.25
C GLU A 402 -23.57 10.86 12.62
N ASP A 403 -24.68 10.38 12.03
CA ASP A 403 -24.78 9.04 11.43
C ASP A 403 -24.38 8.98 9.95
N ASP A 404 -23.86 10.08 9.39
CA ASP A 404 -23.44 10.08 7.98
C ASP A 404 -22.21 9.18 7.76
N ASN A 405 -22.16 8.56 6.59
CA ASN A 405 -20.98 7.88 6.08
C ASN A 405 -19.74 8.79 6.14
N PRO A 406 -18.53 8.26 6.16
CA PRO A 406 -17.31 9.08 6.29
C PRO A 406 -17.12 10.02 5.10
N ILE A 407 -16.39 11.14 5.36
CA ILE A 407 -15.79 11.95 4.31
C ILE A 407 -14.41 11.37 4.01
N LEU A 408 -14.15 11.10 2.74
CA LEU A 408 -12.82 10.71 2.28
C LEU A 408 -12.05 11.95 1.83
N VAL A 409 -10.84 12.08 2.34
CA VAL A 409 -9.85 13.08 1.92
C VAL A 409 -8.79 12.36 1.12
N ILE A 410 -8.69 12.68 -0.16
CA ILE A 410 -7.79 12.03 -1.11
C ILE A 410 -6.74 13.04 -1.54
N TYR A 411 -5.50 12.87 -1.06
CA TYR A 411 -4.37 13.68 -1.46
C TYR A 411 -3.69 13.05 -2.67
N LYS A 412 -3.62 13.79 -3.77
CA LYS A 412 -2.96 13.36 -4.99
C LYS A 412 -1.47 13.61 -4.91
N LEU A 413 -0.66 12.58 -5.12
CA LEU A 413 0.79 12.69 -5.07
C LEU A 413 1.34 13.40 -6.32
N LYS A 414 2.44 14.12 -6.13
CA LYS A 414 3.28 14.60 -7.23
C LYS A 414 3.89 13.42 -7.98
N LYS A 415 4.07 13.61 -9.27
CA LYS A 415 4.74 12.63 -10.16
C LYS A 415 6.25 12.72 -10.06
#